data_88d6def55583afb137c6c89a289b3531
#
_entry.id   88d6def55583afb137c6c89a289b3531
#
_cell.length_a   1.000
_cell.length_b   1.000
_cell.length_c   1.000
_cell.angle_alpha   90.00
_cell.angle_beta   90.00
_cell.angle_gamma   90.00
#
_symmetry.space_group_name_H-M   'P 1'
#
loop_
_entity.id
_entity.type
_entity.pdbx_description
1 polymer ?
#
loop_
_entity_poly.entity_id
_entity_poly.type
_entity_poly.pdbx_seq_one_letter_code
_entity_poly.pdbx_strand_id
1 'polypeptide(L)'
;YMPTDLPFGKCRMSLIVPRGRKISLEEMEGYKIGSKYPEITKSFFSNVGIRVKTLKLNGAVELAAKAGIVDAIVDIVDTGNTLRVNDLEELHKIKDISAVLIVNRISQKTKFAFVNELVNRIKKLKRELSAKDKRGREQ
;
A
#
# COMPACT_ATOMS: atom_id res chain seq x y z
N TYR A 1 3.76 -9.29 21.39
CA TYR A 1 3.66 -8.53 20.15
C TYR A 1 4.55 -7.28 20.23
N MET A 2 5.65 -7.29 19.50
CA MET A 2 6.53 -6.10 19.38
C MET A 2 6.68 -5.81 17.89
N PRO A 3 5.96 -4.82 17.36
CA PRO A 3 6.15 -4.40 15.98
C PRO A 3 7.49 -3.66 15.86
N THR A 4 8.30 -4.06 14.90
CA THR A 4 9.55 -3.37 14.53
C THR A 4 9.46 -3.03 13.06
N ASP A 5 9.51 -1.74 12.73
CA ASP A 5 9.51 -1.28 11.34
C ASP A 5 10.74 -1.78 10.61
N LEU A 6 10.52 -2.39 9.47
CA LEU A 6 11.59 -2.81 8.57
C LEU A 6 12.13 -1.61 7.77
N PRO A 7 13.41 -1.65 7.35
CA PRO A 7 14.01 -0.57 6.55
C PRO A 7 13.54 -0.56 5.08
N PHE A 8 12.66 -1.47 4.71
CA PHE A 8 12.10 -1.65 3.36
C PHE A 8 10.59 -1.90 3.42
N GLY A 9 9.95 -1.98 2.25
CA GLY A 9 8.51 -2.23 2.14
C GLY A 9 7.66 -1.01 2.52
N LYS A 10 8.21 0.20 2.38
CA LYS A 10 7.42 1.43 2.40
C LYS A 10 6.71 1.56 1.08
N CYS A 11 5.40 1.58 1.12
CA CYS A 11 4.54 1.76 -0.03
C CYS A 11 3.30 2.56 0.39
N ARG A 12 2.36 2.74 -0.50
CA ARG A 12 1.11 3.43 -0.21
C ARG A 12 -0.07 2.67 -0.80
N MET A 13 -1.21 2.76 -0.17
CA MET A 13 -2.48 2.35 -0.75
C MET A 13 -3.08 3.55 -1.46
N SER A 14 -3.46 3.37 -2.71
CA SER A 14 -3.95 4.47 -3.53
C SER A 14 -5.19 4.06 -4.32
N LEU A 15 -6.03 5.05 -4.59
CA LEU A 15 -7.09 5.01 -5.57
C LEU A 15 -6.47 5.30 -6.93
N ILE A 16 -6.71 4.43 -7.89
CA ILE A 16 -6.05 4.39 -9.18
C ILE A 16 -7.10 4.35 -10.27
N VAL A 17 -6.89 5.13 -11.32
CA VAL A 17 -7.81 5.25 -12.47
C VAL A 17 -7.06 5.04 -13.78
N PRO A 18 -7.76 4.76 -14.89
CA PRO A 18 -7.18 4.81 -16.22
C PRO A 18 -6.57 6.19 -16.50
N ARG A 19 -5.38 6.21 -17.08
CA ARG A 19 -4.63 7.44 -17.37
C ARG A 19 -5.42 8.40 -18.27
N GLY A 20 -5.31 9.69 -17.96
CA GLY A 20 -5.98 10.75 -18.71
C GLY A 20 -7.46 10.92 -18.40
N ARG A 21 -8.00 10.12 -17.50
CA ARG A 21 -9.36 10.26 -17.04
C ARG A 21 -9.43 11.36 -15.98
N LYS A 22 -9.68 12.59 -16.43
CA LYS A 22 -9.90 13.73 -15.53
C LYS A 22 -11.21 13.53 -14.77
N ILE A 23 -11.12 13.00 -13.57
CA ILE A 23 -12.26 12.72 -12.70
C ILE A 23 -11.92 13.17 -11.28
N SER A 24 -12.86 13.79 -10.61
CA SER A 24 -12.75 14.10 -9.19
C SER A 24 -13.27 12.96 -8.33
N LEU A 25 -12.95 13.00 -7.04
CA LEU A 25 -13.40 11.97 -6.11
C LEU A 25 -14.94 11.95 -5.99
N GLU A 26 -15.56 13.14 -6.02
CA GLU A 26 -17.01 13.35 -5.89
C GLU A 26 -17.79 12.75 -7.07
N GLU A 27 -17.18 12.69 -8.25
CA GLU A 27 -17.80 12.12 -9.45
C GLU A 27 -17.83 10.60 -9.45
N MET A 28 -17.28 9.95 -8.42
CA MET A 28 -17.22 8.48 -8.30
C MET A 28 -18.46 7.85 -7.68
N GLU A 29 -19.52 8.62 -7.41
CA GLU A 29 -20.78 8.07 -6.91
C GLU A 29 -21.29 6.95 -7.82
N GLY A 30 -21.55 5.77 -7.26
CA GLY A 30 -22.04 4.60 -7.98
C GLY A 30 -20.98 3.80 -8.75
N TYR A 31 -19.72 4.22 -8.77
CA TYR A 31 -18.62 3.54 -9.46
C TYR A 31 -18.37 2.14 -8.91
N LYS A 32 -17.88 1.27 -9.80
CA LYS A 32 -17.40 -0.06 -9.46
C LYS A 32 -15.89 -0.01 -9.20
N ILE A 33 -15.51 -0.24 -7.95
CA ILE A 33 -14.10 -0.18 -7.49
C ILE A 33 -13.59 -1.58 -7.23
N GLY A 34 -12.56 -1.98 -7.97
CA GLY A 34 -11.87 -3.27 -7.79
C GLY A 34 -10.79 -3.19 -6.72
N SER A 35 -10.68 -4.19 -5.85
CA SER A 35 -9.59 -4.24 -4.86
C SER A 35 -9.37 -5.63 -4.28
N LYS A 36 -8.12 -5.91 -3.88
CA LYS A 36 -7.79 -7.03 -2.97
C LYS A 36 -8.20 -6.73 -1.52
N TYR A 37 -8.46 -5.47 -1.20
CA TYR A 37 -8.71 -4.96 0.15
C TYR A 37 -10.11 -4.30 0.25
N PRO A 38 -11.20 -5.07 0.08
CA PRO A 38 -12.55 -4.51 -0.03
C PRO A 38 -12.98 -3.73 1.20
N GLU A 39 -12.59 -4.15 2.40
CA GLU A 39 -12.98 -3.47 3.64
C GLU A 39 -12.30 -2.10 3.80
N ILE A 40 -11.03 -1.99 3.42
CA ILE A 40 -10.33 -0.70 3.42
C ILE A 40 -10.93 0.23 2.37
N THR A 41 -11.24 -0.31 1.19
CA THR A 41 -11.89 0.44 0.11
C THR A 41 -13.24 0.99 0.55
N LYS A 42 -14.11 0.16 1.13
CA LYS A 42 -15.41 0.59 1.67
C LYS A 42 -15.26 1.66 2.74
N SER A 43 -14.35 1.45 3.70
CA SER A 43 -14.09 2.40 4.78
C SER A 43 -13.63 3.76 4.25
N PHE A 44 -12.75 3.78 3.26
CA PHE A 44 -12.29 5.03 2.65
C PHE A 44 -13.45 5.80 2.01
N PHE A 45 -14.22 5.17 1.13
CA PHE A 45 -15.33 5.83 0.44
C PHE A 45 -16.47 6.24 1.39
N SER A 46 -16.75 5.43 2.41
CA SER A 46 -17.69 5.78 3.47
C SER A 46 -17.27 7.02 4.25
N ASN A 47 -15.97 7.15 4.57
CA ASN A 47 -15.44 8.31 5.31
C ASN A 47 -15.52 9.61 4.51
N VAL A 48 -15.45 9.54 3.18
CA VAL A 48 -15.61 10.72 2.30
C VAL A 48 -17.06 10.91 1.82
N GLY A 49 -17.99 10.06 2.27
CA GLY A 49 -19.42 10.20 1.99
C GLY A 49 -19.85 9.79 0.58
N ILE A 50 -19.05 8.98 -0.13
CA ILE A 50 -19.30 8.55 -1.52
C ILE A 50 -19.70 7.08 -1.53
N ARG A 51 -20.81 6.73 -2.16
CA ARG A 51 -21.28 5.36 -2.31
C ARG A 51 -20.71 4.72 -3.56
N VAL A 52 -19.99 3.63 -3.41
CA VAL A 52 -19.39 2.86 -4.50
C VAL A 52 -19.75 1.38 -4.42
N LYS A 53 -19.67 0.67 -5.54
CA LYS A 53 -19.80 -0.78 -5.61
C LYS A 53 -18.40 -1.39 -5.52
N THR A 54 -18.09 -2.07 -4.42
CA THR A 54 -16.77 -2.70 -4.25
C THR A 54 -16.77 -4.13 -4.78
N LEU A 55 -15.85 -4.43 -5.68
CA LEU A 55 -15.60 -5.77 -6.23
C LEU A 55 -14.30 -6.34 -5.65
N LYS A 56 -14.41 -7.46 -4.93
CA LYS A 56 -13.22 -8.18 -4.45
C LYS A 56 -12.53 -8.88 -5.61
N LEU A 57 -11.23 -8.61 -5.80
CA LEU A 57 -10.37 -9.24 -6.79
C LEU A 57 -9.27 -10.03 -6.08
N ASN A 58 -8.95 -11.24 -6.59
CA ASN A 58 -7.94 -12.11 -5.99
C ASN A 58 -6.56 -12.02 -6.67
N GLY A 59 -6.42 -11.20 -7.70
CA GLY A 59 -5.18 -10.96 -8.45
C GLY A 59 -5.45 -10.10 -9.67
N ALA A 60 -4.39 -9.66 -10.36
CA ALA A 60 -4.44 -8.92 -11.62
C ALA A 60 -5.43 -7.72 -11.58
N VAL A 61 -5.39 -6.97 -10.47
CA VAL A 61 -6.35 -5.88 -10.20
C VAL A 61 -6.24 -4.79 -11.28
N GLU A 62 -5.03 -4.49 -11.70
CA GLU A 62 -4.71 -3.54 -12.77
C GLU A 62 -5.32 -3.94 -14.12
N LEU A 63 -5.39 -5.25 -14.42
CA LEU A 63 -6.01 -5.73 -15.66
C LEU A 63 -7.52 -5.54 -15.65
N ALA A 64 -8.18 -5.63 -14.50
CA ALA A 64 -9.62 -5.40 -14.39
C ALA A 64 -9.97 -3.95 -14.71
N ALA A 65 -9.15 -2.98 -14.30
CA ALA A 65 -9.31 -1.58 -14.67
C ALA A 65 -9.05 -1.35 -16.17
N LYS A 66 -7.96 -1.91 -16.69
CA LYS A 66 -7.61 -1.82 -18.13
C LYS A 66 -8.68 -2.42 -19.03
N ALA A 67 -9.27 -3.54 -18.62
CA ALA A 67 -10.35 -4.21 -19.37
C ALA A 67 -11.73 -3.55 -19.21
N GLY A 68 -11.85 -2.50 -18.39
CA GLY A 68 -13.14 -1.84 -18.13
C GLY A 68 -14.13 -2.66 -17.29
N ILE A 69 -13.67 -3.72 -16.61
CA ILE A 69 -14.50 -4.52 -15.70
C ILE A 69 -14.88 -3.71 -14.46
N VAL A 70 -13.99 -2.83 -14.04
CA VAL A 70 -14.16 -1.86 -12.97
C VAL A 70 -13.78 -0.47 -13.45
N ASP A 71 -14.36 0.56 -12.84
CA ASP A 71 -14.12 1.96 -13.21
C ASP A 71 -12.82 2.50 -12.63
N ALA A 72 -12.45 2.02 -11.44
CA ALA A 72 -11.21 2.35 -10.74
C ALA A 72 -10.79 1.17 -9.85
N ILE A 73 -9.57 1.25 -9.32
CA ILE A 73 -9.04 0.24 -8.39
C ILE A 73 -8.43 0.88 -7.15
N VAL A 74 -8.44 0.12 -6.06
CA VAL A 74 -7.66 0.44 -4.86
C VAL A 74 -6.63 -0.67 -4.66
N ASP A 75 -5.36 -0.30 -4.77
CA ASP A 75 -4.25 -1.26 -4.61
C ASP A 75 -3.02 -0.59 -3.99
N ILE A 76 -2.02 -1.42 -3.68
CA ILE A 76 -0.74 -1.02 -3.12
C ILE A 76 0.17 -0.53 -4.25
N VAL A 77 0.75 0.65 -4.07
CA VAL A 77 1.70 1.26 -5.00
C VAL A 77 3.03 1.46 -4.29
N ASP A 78 4.08 0.93 -4.88
CA ASP A 78 5.47 1.19 -4.48
C ASP A 78 6.08 2.28 -5.36
N THR A 79 6.65 1.93 -6.51
CA THR A 79 7.27 2.88 -7.44
C THR A 79 6.32 3.45 -8.49
N GLY A 80 5.16 2.85 -8.67
CA GLY A 80 4.19 3.19 -9.72
C GLY A 80 4.54 2.67 -11.13
N ASN A 81 5.61 1.88 -11.27
CA ASN A 81 5.99 1.31 -12.57
C ASN A 81 4.89 0.44 -13.19
N THR A 82 4.28 -0.42 -12.38
CA THR A 82 3.17 -1.29 -12.82
C THR A 82 1.98 -0.47 -13.33
N LEU A 83 1.70 0.66 -12.71
CA LEU A 83 0.62 1.54 -13.16
C LEU A 83 0.92 2.13 -14.54
N ARG A 84 2.15 2.63 -14.74
CA ARG A 84 2.57 3.21 -16.03
C ARG A 84 2.48 2.21 -17.18
N VAL A 85 2.91 0.96 -16.95
CA VAL A 85 2.86 -0.11 -17.98
C VAL A 85 1.43 -0.49 -18.35
N ASN A 86 0.47 -0.31 -17.44
CA ASN A 86 -0.93 -0.63 -17.65
C ASN A 86 -1.81 0.59 -17.98
N ASP A 87 -1.21 1.74 -18.32
CA ASP A 87 -1.92 2.99 -18.62
C ASP A 87 -2.86 3.44 -17.49
N LEU A 88 -2.37 3.29 -16.26
CA LEU A 88 -3.06 3.70 -15.05
C LEU A 88 -2.30 4.84 -14.37
N GLU A 89 -3.00 5.61 -13.56
CA GLU A 89 -2.43 6.68 -12.72
C GLU A 89 -3.08 6.75 -11.35
N GLU A 90 -2.31 7.22 -10.37
CA GLU A 90 -2.84 7.47 -9.04
C GLU A 90 -3.70 8.73 -9.05
N LEU A 91 -4.94 8.61 -8.60
CA LEU A 91 -5.83 9.74 -8.37
C LEU A 91 -5.70 10.28 -6.95
N HIS A 92 -5.65 9.39 -5.95
CA HIS A 92 -5.63 9.77 -4.54
C HIS A 92 -4.86 8.76 -3.69
N LYS A 93 -3.97 9.25 -2.82
CA LYS A 93 -3.31 8.42 -1.82
C LYS A 93 -4.23 8.23 -0.62
N ILE A 94 -4.60 6.98 -0.33
CA ILE A 94 -5.48 6.64 0.79
C ILE A 94 -4.70 6.53 2.09
N LYS A 95 -3.56 5.81 2.07
CA LYS A 95 -2.80 5.49 3.29
C LYS A 95 -1.35 5.12 2.99
N ASP A 96 -0.42 5.56 3.84
CA ASP A 96 0.94 5.04 3.84
C ASP A 96 0.98 3.65 4.49
N ILE A 97 1.82 2.77 3.94
CA ILE A 97 2.00 1.39 4.37
C ILE A 97 3.49 1.15 4.62
N SER A 98 3.80 0.38 5.66
CA SER A 98 5.15 -0.09 5.92
C SER A 98 5.13 -1.57 6.30
N ALA A 99 6.22 -2.27 5.97
CA ALA A 99 6.43 -3.62 6.46
C ALA A 99 6.91 -3.58 7.91
N VAL A 100 6.38 -4.46 8.75
CA VAL A 100 6.77 -4.59 10.16
C VAL A 100 7.08 -6.05 10.50
N LEU A 101 8.09 -6.25 11.34
CA LEU A 101 8.34 -7.55 11.95
C LEU A 101 7.39 -7.71 13.14
N ILE A 102 6.63 -8.79 13.15
CA ILE A 102 5.81 -9.20 14.30
C ILE A 102 6.33 -10.51 14.87
N VAL A 103 6.39 -10.58 16.19
CA VAL A 103 6.85 -11.77 16.92
C VAL A 103 5.76 -12.19 17.90
N ASN A 104 5.41 -13.49 17.93
CA ASN A 104 4.42 -13.95 18.87
C ASN A 104 5.00 -13.97 20.32
N ARG A 105 4.13 -13.87 21.31
CA ARG A 105 4.52 -13.74 22.73
C ARG A 105 5.30 -14.95 23.26
N ILE A 106 4.98 -16.15 22.81
CA ILE A 106 5.67 -17.38 23.23
C ILE A 106 7.10 -17.37 22.70
N SER A 107 7.29 -17.13 21.41
CA SER A 107 8.63 -17.03 20.80
C SER A 107 9.46 -15.89 21.41
N GLN A 108 8.84 -14.78 21.77
CA GLN A 108 9.52 -13.67 22.45
C GLN A 108 10.07 -14.07 23.82
N LYS A 109 9.34 -14.92 24.58
CA LYS A 109 9.78 -15.41 25.90
C LYS A 109 10.79 -16.54 25.78
N THR A 110 10.51 -17.54 24.94
CA THR A 110 11.34 -18.77 24.85
C THR A 110 12.61 -18.59 24.02
N LYS A 111 12.60 -17.63 23.07
CA LYS A 111 13.75 -17.32 22.19
C LYS A 111 14.20 -15.87 22.31
N PHE A 112 14.14 -15.32 23.53
CA PHE A 112 14.36 -13.92 23.82
C PHE A 112 15.70 -13.37 23.24
N ALA A 113 16.80 -14.07 23.47
CA ALA A 113 18.11 -13.67 23.00
C ALA A 113 18.16 -13.58 21.47
N PHE A 114 17.66 -14.57 20.77
CA PHE A 114 17.62 -14.61 19.32
C PHE A 114 16.71 -13.48 18.74
N VAL A 115 15.53 -13.30 19.31
CA VAL A 115 14.58 -12.25 18.87
C VAL A 115 15.20 -10.86 19.06
N ASN A 116 15.83 -10.61 20.21
CA ASN A 116 16.46 -9.32 20.49
C ASN A 116 17.65 -9.07 19.55
N GLU A 117 18.48 -10.07 19.29
CA GLU A 117 19.59 -9.94 18.35
C GLU A 117 19.06 -9.57 16.94
N LEU A 118 18.04 -10.29 16.45
CA LEU A 118 17.41 -10.00 15.17
C LEU A 118 16.87 -8.58 15.08
N VAL A 119 16.11 -8.14 16.10
CA VAL A 119 15.55 -6.78 16.18
C VAL A 119 16.67 -5.73 16.17
N ASN A 120 17.75 -5.95 16.92
CA ASN A 120 18.89 -5.03 16.99
C ASN A 120 19.63 -4.93 15.65
N ARG A 121 19.81 -6.03 14.94
CA ARG A 121 20.38 -6.05 13.58
C ARG A 121 19.51 -5.26 12.59
N ILE A 122 18.20 -5.46 12.64
CA ILE A 122 17.25 -4.70 11.79
C ILE A 122 17.31 -3.20 12.08
N LYS A 123 17.34 -2.81 13.37
CA LYS A 123 17.46 -1.39 13.77
C LYS A 123 18.77 -0.77 13.29
N LYS A 124 19.88 -1.51 13.35
CA LYS A 124 21.18 -1.07 12.84
C LYS A 124 21.14 -0.84 11.33
N LEU A 125 20.65 -1.81 10.56
CA LEU A 125 20.46 -1.69 9.12
C LEU A 125 19.59 -0.50 8.73
N LYS A 126 18.49 -0.26 9.47
CA LYS A 126 17.61 0.89 9.24
C LYS A 126 18.36 2.23 9.36
N ARG A 127 19.25 2.36 10.36
CA ARG A 127 20.07 3.56 10.56
C ARG A 127 21.09 3.74 9.43
N GLU A 128 21.76 2.67 9.01
CA GLU A 128 22.76 2.68 7.94
C GLU A 128 22.15 3.06 6.58
N LEU A 129 20.98 2.49 6.24
CA LEU A 129 20.24 2.81 5.02
C LEU A 129 19.75 4.27 5.01
N SER A 130 19.20 4.73 6.14
CA SER A 130 18.76 6.13 6.27
C SER A 130 19.91 7.14 6.16
N ALA A 131 21.12 6.77 6.60
CA ALA A 131 22.31 7.61 6.48
C ALA A 131 22.85 7.65 5.04
N LYS A 132 22.73 6.55 4.28
CA LYS A 132 23.10 6.49 2.85
C LYS A 132 22.16 7.30 1.98
N ASP A 133 20.86 7.23 2.25
CA ASP A 133 19.84 7.97 1.48
C ASP A 133 19.99 9.50 1.62
N LYS A 134 20.38 9.98 2.82
CA LYS A 134 20.69 11.40 3.03
C LYS A 134 21.91 11.86 2.23
N ARG A 135 22.99 11.06 2.18
CA ARG A 135 24.22 11.39 1.44
C ARG A 135 24.02 11.36 -0.07
N GLY A 136 23.12 10.52 -0.59
CA GLY A 136 22.82 10.46 -2.03
C GLY A 136 21.91 11.59 -2.54
N ARG A 137 21.31 12.40 -1.63
CA ARG A 137 20.48 13.58 -2.01
C ARG A 137 21.24 14.90 -1.95
N GLU A 138 22.47 14.88 -1.44
CA GLU A 138 23.34 16.07 -1.33
C GLU A 138 24.40 16.15 -2.48
N GLN A 139 24.33 15.23 -3.46
CA GLN A 139 25.09 15.25 -4.71
C GLN A 139 24.15 15.44 -5.92
#